data_23382876c61a342f0f40745c58c2caf6
#
_entry.id   23382876c61a342f0f40745c58c2caf6
#
_cell.length_a   1.000
_cell.length_b   1.000
_cell.length_c   1.000
_cell.angle_alpha   90.00
_cell.angle_beta   90.00
_cell.angle_gamma   90.00
#
_symmetry.space_group_name_H-M   'P 1'
#
loop_
_entity.id
_entity.type
_entity.pdbx_description
1 polymer ?
#
loop_
_entity_poly.entity_id
_entity_poly.type
_entity_poly.pdbx_seq_one_letter_code
_entity_poly.pdbx_strand_id
1 'polypeptide(L)'
;MPTMDFEAYLNTNAPAAERASQLANLLGNEDAAGIEYAVVMPSPTQKPDNRALYETAGRERRAVLCCQVNPNDGDSAFAEIRQAATEWRMRVLKLMPAIYGIHLTGALANKLMTTARELGLVVNIHSGGGISHPLGIGALARRFPDVTVLMDHMGYREWTSDAIEVARDNPNVYLGTTIAAVEPVTVERAVRELGPERVVYGSNWPNVFSDLAVEAIRRQRLGSEVEQLVLGGNLARILGMN
;
A
#
# COMPACT_ATOMS: atom_id res chain seq x y z
N MET A 1 -0.79 5.55 -19.51
CA MET A 1 -1.28 5.29 -18.13
C MET A 1 -0.33 5.99 -17.18
N PRO A 2 -0.82 6.63 -16.10
CA PRO A 2 0.07 7.27 -15.14
C PRO A 2 0.95 6.24 -14.42
N THR A 3 2.16 6.66 -14.06
CA THR A 3 3.06 5.87 -13.20
C THR A 3 2.78 6.21 -11.74
N MET A 4 2.65 5.19 -10.88
CA MET A 4 2.18 5.38 -9.51
C MET A 4 2.88 4.45 -8.53
N ASP A 5 3.34 5.00 -7.41
CA ASP A 5 3.83 4.26 -6.24
C ASP A 5 2.68 4.05 -5.25
N PHE A 6 2.43 2.79 -4.83
CA PHE A 6 1.37 2.53 -3.86
C PHE A 6 1.80 2.65 -2.40
N GLU A 7 3.10 2.82 -2.10
CA GLU A 7 3.60 2.82 -0.73
C GLU A 7 4.83 3.70 -0.52
N ALA A 8 4.59 4.93 -0.03
CA ALA A 8 5.61 5.86 0.41
C ALA A 8 5.26 6.43 1.79
N TYR A 9 6.23 6.56 2.68
CA TYR A 9 6.01 6.95 4.06
C TYR A 9 6.53 8.35 4.38
N LEU A 10 5.78 9.08 5.24
CA LEU A 10 6.25 10.29 5.89
C LEU A 10 6.22 10.11 7.42
N ASN A 11 7.23 10.62 8.11
CA ASN A 11 7.21 10.69 9.58
C ASN A 11 6.28 11.82 10.02
N THR A 12 5.00 11.50 10.20
CA THR A 12 3.97 12.47 10.56
C THR A 12 4.11 13.03 11.97
N ASN A 13 4.92 12.41 12.82
CA ASN A 13 5.21 12.88 14.18
C ASN A 13 6.39 13.88 14.22
N ALA A 14 7.06 14.13 13.09
CA ALA A 14 8.11 15.12 12.98
C ALA A 14 7.54 16.56 12.95
N PRO A 15 8.35 17.59 13.28
CA PRO A 15 7.95 18.98 13.12
C PRO A 15 7.50 19.32 11.68
N ALA A 16 6.62 20.31 11.52
CA ALA A 16 6.01 20.66 10.24
C ALA A 16 7.06 20.98 9.14
N ALA A 17 8.12 21.70 9.48
CA ALA A 17 9.19 22.02 8.53
C ALA A 17 9.94 20.75 8.04
N GLU A 18 10.15 19.79 8.93
CA GLU A 18 10.77 18.50 8.57
C GLU A 18 9.82 17.66 7.71
N ARG A 19 8.53 17.59 8.03
CA ARG A 19 7.53 16.91 7.20
C ARG A 19 7.47 17.50 5.78
N ALA A 20 7.52 18.84 5.66
CA ALA A 20 7.55 19.50 4.35
C ALA A 20 8.82 19.14 3.56
N SER A 21 9.99 19.06 4.23
CA SER A 21 11.24 18.63 3.61
C SER A 21 11.18 17.15 3.18
N GLN A 22 10.60 16.28 4.00
CA GLN A 22 10.42 14.87 3.64
C GLN A 22 9.51 14.71 2.43
N LEU A 23 8.40 15.47 2.33
CA LEU A 23 7.53 15.45 1.16
C LEU A 23 8.28 15.91 -0.09
N ALA A 24 9.05 16.99 -0.01
CA ALA A 24 9.86 17.48 -1.12
C ALA A 24 10.91 16.43 -1.57
N ASN A 25 11.55 15.75 -0.63
CA ASN A 25 12.52 14.69 -0.90
C ASN A 25 11.85 13.47 -1.55
N LEU A 26 10.66 13.07 -1.08
CA LEU A 26 9.87 12.02 -1.71
C LEU A 26 9.58 12.38 -3.17
N LEU A 27 9.02 13.57 -3.42
CA LEU A 27 8.65 13.99 -4.78
C LEU A 27 9.87 14.06 -5.71
N GLY A 28 11.01 14.55 -5.22
CA GLY A 28 12.25 14.56 -5.98
C GLY A 28 12.78 13.15 -6.30
N ASN A 29 12.60 12.19 -5.38
CA ASN A 29 12.94 10.80 -5.59
C ASN A 29 11.99 10.11 -6.61
N GLU A 30 10.70 10.43 -6.56
CA GLU A 30 9.72 9.97 -7.55
C GLU A 30 10.02 10.56 -8.95
N ASP A 31 10.39 11.86 -9.03
CA ASP A 31 10.79 12.49 -10.29
C ASP A 31 11.98 11.78 -10.93
N ALA A 32 13.00 11.44 -10.13
CA ALA A 32 14.17 10.71 -10.60
C ALA A 32 13.83 9.31 -11.15
N ALA A 33 12.77 8.68 -10.61
CA ALA A 33 12.27 7.37 -11.04
C ALA A 33 11.28 7.44 -12.21
N GLY A 34 10.77 8.64 -12.55
CA GLY A 34 9.69 8.83 -13.51
C GLY A 34 8.31 8.43 -13.00
N ILE A 35 8.08 8.56 -11.70
CA ILE A 35 6.80 8.28 -11.03
C ILE A 35 5.99 9.58 -10.90
N GLU A 36 4.76 9.56 -11.38
CA GLU A 36 3.87 10.73 -11.43
C GLU A 36 3.08 10.93 -10.13
N TYR A 37 2.67 9.84 -9.48
CA TYR A 37 1.83 9.87 -8.27
C TYR A 37 2.36 8.90 -7.22
N ALA A 38 2.16 9.25 -5.94
CA ALA A 38 2.49 8.36 -4.83
C ALA A 38 1.31 8.27 -3.84
N VAL A 39 1.04 7.06 -3.34
CA VAL A 39 0.21 6.87 -2.15
C VAL A 39 1.08 7.14 -0.93
N VAL A 40 0.78 8.22 -0.23
CA VAL A 40 1.57 8.72 0.90
C VAL A 40 0.86 8.38 2.20
N MET A 41 1.59 7.79 3.14
CA MET A 41 1.05 7.31 4.40
C MET A 41 1.95 7.65 5.59
N PRO A 42 1.39 7.67 6.82
CA PRO A 42 2.21 7.81 8.02
C PRO A 42 3.23 6.69 8.13
N SER A 43 4.46 7.02 8.55
CA SER A 43 5.46 5.99 8.91
C SER A 43 4.90 5.02 9.96
N PRO A 44 5.30 3.75 9.92
CA PRO A 44 4.86 2.75 10.88
C PRO A 44 5.16 3.17 12.32
N THR A 45 4.12 3.41 13.13
CA THR A 45 4.21 3.85 14.52
C THR A 45 2.96 3.45 15.30
N GLN A 46 3.06 3.42 16.63
CA GLN A 46 1.91 3.17 17.52
C GLN A 46 0.87 4.32 17.49
N LYS A 47 1.29 5.53 17.11
CA LYS A 47 0.45 6.72 17.07
C LYS A 47 0.66 7.47 15.75
N PRO A 48 0.10 6.97 14.64
CA PRO A 48 0.14 7.70 13.37
C PRO A 48 -0.67 8.99 13.48
N ASP A 49 -0.21 10.06 12.83
CA ASP A 49 -0.91 11.34 12.79
C ASP A 49 -1.40 11.62 11.36
N ASN A 50 -2.64 11.21 11.08
CA ASN A 50 -3.28 11.42 9.77
C ASN A 50 -3.60 12.89 9.50
N ARG A 51 -3.85 13.69 10.55
CA ARG A 51 -4.08 15.12 10.41
C ARG A 51 -2.81 15.82 9.94
N ALA A 52 -1.67 15.51 10.56
CA ALA A 52 -0.37 16.04 10.15
C ALA A 52 -0.01 15.62 8.72
N LEU A 53 -0.36 14.39 8.29
CA LEU A 53 -0.23 13.96 6.90
C LEU A 53 -1.07 14.83 5.97
N TYR A 54 -2.35 15.05 6.29
CA TYR A 54 -3.24 15.89 5.51
C TYR A 54 -2.75 17.35 5.43
N GLU A 55 -2.32 17.95 6.55
CA GLU A 55 -1.77 19.30 6.59
C GLU A 55 -0.51 19.44 5.72
N THR A 56 0.30 18.37 5.61
CA THR A 56 1.55 18.35 4.86
C THR A 56 1.33 18.09 3.35
N ALA A 57 0.57 17.06 3.02
CA ALA A 57 0.47 16.54 1.65
C ALA A 57 -0.92 16.71 1.02
N GLY A 58 -1.94 17.16 1.76
CA GLY A 58 -3.33 17.22 1.27
C GLY A 58 -3.58 18.21 0.12
N ARG A 59 -2.65 19.13 -0.15
CA ARG A 59 -2.70 20.05 -1.30
C ARG A 59 -1.81 19.62 -2.46
N GLU A 60 -0.97 18.60 -2.25
CA GLU A 60 -0.12 18.07 -3.30
C GLU A 60 -0.94 17.19 -4.24
N ARG A 61 -1.01 17.58 -5.52
CA ARG A 61 -1.81 16.88 -6.53
C ARG A 61 -1.30 15.48 -6.87
N ARG A 62 -0.03 15.25 -6.62
CA ARG A 62 0.66 13.96 -6.87
C ARG A 62 0.52 13.00 -5.69
N ALA A 63 0.02 13.47 -4.54
CA ALA A 63 -0.15 12.65 -3.34
C ALA A 63 -1.58 12.12 -3.24
N VAL A 64 -1.72 10.80 -3.24
CA VAL A 64 -2.94 10.11 -2.80
C VAL A 64 -2.76 9.73 -1.33
N LEU A 65 -3.61 10.26 -0.46
CA LEU A 65 -3.41 10.06 0.97
C LEU A 65 -3.94 8.71 1.45
N CYS A 66 -3.18 8.09 2.34
CA CYS A 66 -3.51 6.84 3.01
C CYS A 66 -3.66 7.06 4.53
N CYS A 67 -4.78 6.63 5.08
CA CYS A 67 -5.05 6.65 6.51
C CYS A 67 -4.40 5.44 7.20
N GLN A 68 -3.83 5.64 8.37
CA GLN A 68 -3.38 4.58 9.26
C GLN A 68 -3.82 4.89 10.69
N VAL A 69 -4.41 3.93 11.39
CA VAL A 69 -4.84 4.09 12.78
C VAL A 69 -4.39 2.93 13.64
N ASN A 70 -4.24 3.15 14.95
CA ASN A 70 -4.17 2.05 15.91
C ASN A 70 -5.60 1.63 16.28
N PRO A 71 -6.11 0.51 15.81
CA PRO A 71 -7.51 0.14 16.06
C PRO A 71 -7.80 -0.24 17.51
N ASN A 72 -6.76 -0.43 18.34
CA ASN A 72 -6.91 -0.67 19.77
C ASN A 72 -7.33 0.60 20.54
N ASP A 73 -7.28 1.78 19.91
CA ASP A 73 -7.80 3.03 20.48
C ASP A 73 -9.35 3.07 20.45
N GLY A 74 -9.98 1.98 20.04
CA GLY A 74 -11.44 1.81 20.10
C GLY A 74 -12.18 2.71 19.12
N ASP A 75 -13.33 3.26 19.54
CA ASP A 75 -14.21 4.02 18.65
C ASP A 75 -13.57 5.30 18.07
N SER A 76 -12.59 5.88 18.77
CA SER A 76 -11.84 7.05 18.25
C SER A 76 -11.09 6.73 16.97
N ALA A 77 -10.45 5.54 16.87
CA ALA A 77 -9.76 5.11 15.66
C ALA A 77 -10.73 4.98 14.47
N PHE A 78 -11.92 4.45 14.68
CA PHE A 78 -12.93 4.31 13.63
C PHE A 78 -13.57 5.65 13.24
N ALA A 79 -13.73 6.58 14.20
CA ALA A 79 -14.14 7.95 13.90
C ALA A 79 -13.10 8.66 13.04
N GLU A 80 -11.81 8.48 13.34
CA GLU A 80 -10.70 9.04 12.54
C GLU A 80 -10.66 8.47 11.12
N ILE A 81 -10.87 7.15 10.91
CA ILE A 81 -10.97 6.58 9.56
C ILE A 81 -12.10 7.26 8.77
N ARG A 82 -13.27 7.45 9.39
CA ARG A 82 -14.40 8.11 8.74
C ARG A 82 -14.06 9.56 8.38
N GLN A 83 -13.47 10.31 9.31
CA GLN A 83 -13.02 11.68 9.06
C GLN A 83 -11.98 11.73 7.94
N ALA A 84 -10.98 10.84 7.97
CA ALA A 84 -9.94 10.76 6.94
C ALA A 84 -10.54 10.54 5.55
N ALA A 85 -11.51 9.66 5.42
CA ALA A 85 -12.17 9.37 4.16
C ALA A 85 -13.06 10.53 3.66
N THR A 86 -13.86 11.14 4.57
CA THR A 86 -14.90 12.11 4.17
C THR A 86 -14.41 13.55 4.11
N GLU A 87 -13.56 13.97 5.05
CA GLU A 87 -13.07 15.36 5.14
C GLU A 87 -11.71 15.53 4.47
N TRP A 88 -10.79 14.57 4.67
CA TRP A 88 -9.42 14.64 4.15
C TRP A 88 -9.23 13.87 2.83
N ARG A 89 -10.29 13.25 2.31
CA ARG A 89 -10.32 12.53 1.03
C ARG A 89 -9.24 11.46 0.90
N MET A 90 -8.88 10.83 2.02
CA MET A 90 -7.97 9.70 2.01
C MET A 90 -8.66 8.49 1.37
N ARG A 91 -7.96 7.79 0.49
CA ARG A 91 -8.55 6.76 -0.38
C ARG A 91 -8.09 5.35 -0.03
N VAL A 92 -7.07 5.25 0.78
CA VAL A 92 -6.45 3.99 1.17
C VAL A 92 -6.43 3.91 2.70
N LEU A 93 -6.65 2.72 3.25
CA LEU A 93 -6.49 2.42 4.66
C LEU A 93 -5.34 1.42 4.83
N LYS A 94 -4.29 1.81 5.56
CA LYS A 94 -3.15 0.93 5.89
C LYS A 94 -3.45 0.12 7.15
N LEU A 95 -3.29 -1.19 7.06
CA LEU A 95 -3.33 -2.11 8.20
C LEU A 95 -1.93 -2.62 8.50
N MET A 96 -1.52 -2.51 9.76
CA MET A 96 -0.21 -2.95 10.27
C MET A 96 -0.40 -4.03 11.34
N PRO A 97 -0.71 -5.29 10.96
CA PRO A 97 -1.09 -6.34 11.91
C PRO A 97 -0.03 -6.57 13.00
N ALA A 98 1.26 -6.62 12.61
CA ALA A 98 2.35 -6.86 13.54
C ALA A 98 2.57 -5.72 14.54
N ILE A 99 2.35 -4.45 14.13
CA ILE A 99 2.53 -3.28 15.01
C ILE A 99 1.44 -3.20 16.06
N TYR A 100 0.18 -3.47 15.64
CA TYR A 100 -0.98 -3.28 16.51
C TYR A 100 -1.52 -4.56 17.14
N GLY A 101 -0.89 -5.71 16.89
CA GLY A 101 -1.37 -7.00 17.41
C GLY A 101 -2.72 -7.42 16.81
N ILE A 102 -2.99 -7.10 15.54
CA ILE A 102 -4.27 -7.41 14.89
C ILE A 102 -4.25 -8.82 14.32
N HIS A 103 -5.03 -9.72 14.88
CA HIS A 103 -5.29 -11.00 14.26
C HIS A 103 -6.22 -10.85 13.06
N LEU A 104 -5.75 -11.17 11.85
CA LEU A 104 -6.48 -10.98 10.60
C LEU A 104 -7.78 -11.81 10.49
N THR A 105 -7.90 -12.85 11.32
CA THR A 105 -9.14 -13.64 11.44
C THR A 105 -10.06 -13.15 12.54
N GLY A 106 -9.66 -12.12 13.32
CA GLY A 106 -10.35 -11.63 14.50
C GLY A 106 -11.45 -10.59 14.19
N ALA A 107 -12.22 -10.25 15.23
CA ALA A 107 -13.31 -9.28 15.14
C ALA A 107 -12.83 -7.87 14.76
N LEU A 108 -11.65 -7.46 15.27
CA LEU A 108 -11.10 -6.14 15.00
C LEU A 108 -10.74 -5.95 13.52
N ALA A 109 -10.12 -6.97 12.89
CA ALA A 109 -9.86 -6.97 11.46
C ALA A 109 -11.17 -6.90 10.64
N ASN A 110 -12.20 -7.65 11.05
CA ASN A 110 -13.52 -7.58 10.41
C ASN A 110 -14.14 -6.16 10.52
N LYS A 111 -14.03 -5.51 11.70
CA LYS A 111 -14.54 -4.14 11.89
C LYS A 111 -13.80 -3.15 10.99
N LEU A 112 -12.46 -3.27 10.85
CA LEU A 112 -11.67 -2.45 9.93
C LEU A 112 -12.10 -2.62 8.47
N MET A 113 -12.24 -3.88 8.01
CA MET A 113 -12.69 -4.17 6.64
C MET A 113 -14.13 -3.72 6.38
N THR A 114 -15.03 -3.86 7.35
CA THR A 114 -16.41 -3.35 7.25
C THR A 114 -16.40 -1.83 7.09
N THR A 115 -15.59 -1.12 7.89
CA THR A 115 -15.46 0.34 7.80
C THR A 115 -14.86 0.76 6.46
N ALA A 116 -13.83 0.05 5.98
CA ALA A 116 -13.24 0.32 4.66
C ALA A 116 -14.25 0.12 3.54
N ARG A 117 -15.06 -0.95 3.58
CA ARG A 117 -16.14 -1.22 2.63
C ARG A 117 -17.19 -0.12 2.61
N GLU A 118 -17.68 0.30 3.79
CA GLU A 118 -18.68 1.37 3.92
C GLU A 118 -18.20 2.70 3.33
N LEU A 119 -16.89 2.95 3.38
CA LEU A 119 -16.26 4.20 2.92
C LEU A 119 -15.64 4.09 1.51
N GLY A 120 -15.71 2.92 0.88
CA GLY A 120 -15.12 2.70 -0.44
C GLY A 120 -13.58 2.81 -0.47
N LEU A 121 -12.92 2.45 0.64
CA LEU A 121 -11.47 2.53 0.75
C LEU A 121 -10.80 1.27 0.18
N VAL A 122 -9.69 1.46 -0.49
CA VAL A 122 -8.72 0.39 -0.78
C VAL A 122 -7.96 0.06 0.52
N VAL A 123 -7.73 -1.21 0.79
CA VAL A 123 -7.03 -1.62 2.01
C VAL A 123 -5.63 -2.12 1.66
N ASN A 124 -4.60 -1.44 2.17
CA ASN A 124 -3.21 -1.89 2.08
C ASN A 124 -2.85 -2.63 3.38
N ILE A 125 -2.47 -3.91 3.27
CA ILE A 125 -2.15 -4.76 4.43
C ILE A 125 -0.67 -5.12 4.41
N HIS A 126 0.04 -4.78 5.49
CA HIS A 126 1.41 -5.22 5.69
C HIS A 126 1.49 -6.73 5.75
N SER A 127 2.25 -7.34 4.84
CA SER A 127 2.45 -8.78 4.80
C SER A 127 3.86 -9.19 5.24
N GLY A 128 3.98 -10.41 5.75
CA GLY A 128 5.22 -10.98 6.24
C GLY A 128 4.96 -12.20 7.11
N GLY A 129 5.84 -12.46 8.06
CA GLY A 129 5.69 -13.59 8.99
C GLY A 129 4.70 -13.32 10.15
N GLY A 130 4.42 -14.36 10.92
CA GLY A 130 3.58 -14.28 12.10
C GLY A 130 2.14 -13.88 11.81
N ILE A 131 1.61 -12.89 12.54
CA ILE A 131 0.23 -12.43 12.39
C ILE A 131 -0.03 -11.64 11.09
N SER A 132 1.01 -11.31 10.34
CA SER A 132 0.93 -10.66 9.02
C SER A 132 1.05 -11.66 7.85
N HIS A 133 0.96 -12.96 8.13
CA HIS A 133 1.14 -14.02 7.14
C HIS A 133 0.11 -13.93 6.00
N PRO A 134 0.51 -14.15 4.73
CA PRO A 134 -0.38 -14.08 3.56
C PRO A 134 -1.67 -14.89 3.70
N LEU A 135 -1.62 -16.10 4.24
CA LEU A 135 -2.82 -16.93 4.44
C LEU A 135 -3.87 -16.25 5.33
N GLY A 136 -3.44 -15.50 6.36
CA GLY A 136 -4.33 -14.69 7.18
C GLY A 136 -4.98 -13.55 6.38
N ILE A 137 -4.21 -12.90 5.50
CA ILE A 137 -4.71 -11.87 4.59
C ILE A 137 -5.75 -12.47 3.61
N GLY A 138 -5.46 -13.64 3.04
CA GLY A 138 -6.38 -14.35 2.15
C GLY A 138 -7.69 -14.72 2.86
N ALA A 139 -7.61 -15.22 4.09
CA ALA A 139 -8.79 -15.55 4.89
C ALA A 139 -9.64 -14.30 5.20
N LEU A 140 -9.01 -13.13 5.40
CA LEU A 140 -9.70 -11.85 5.57
C LEU A 140 -10.32 -11.38 4.25
N ALA A 141 -9.56 -11.36 3.15
CA ALA A 141 -10.00 -10.89 1.84
C ALA A 141 -11.21 -11.69 1.32
N ARG A 142 -11.24 -13.01 1.55
CA ARG A 142 -12.36 -13.88 1.17
C ARG A 142 -13.68 -13.53 1.85
N ARG A 143 -13.63 -12.97 3.07
CA ARG A 143 -14.83 -12.49 3.79
C ARG A 143 -15.36 -11.15 3.27
N PHE A 144 -14.51 -10.41 2.54
CA PHE A 144 -14.79 -9.08 2.00
C PHE A 144 -14.40 -9.01 0.52
N PRO A 145 -15.04 -9.80 -0.36
CA PRO A 145 -14.67 -9.92 -1.77
C PRO A 145 -14.88 -8.63 -2.57
N ASP A 146 -15.66 -7.71 -2.06
CA ASP A 146 -15.96 -6.38 -2.60
C ASP A 146 -14.97 -5.29 -2.14
N VAL A 147 -14.03 -5.60 -1.24
CA VAL A 147 -12.95 -4.69 -0.82
C VAL A 147 -11.65 -5.04 -1.54
N THR A 148 -11.08 -4.08 -2.24
CA THR A 148 -9.75 -4.26 -2.85
C THR A 148 -8.67 -4.28 -1.78
N VAL A 149 -7.83 -5.30 -1.79
CA VAL A 149 -6.70 -5.50 -0.88
C VAL A 149 -5.39 -5.42 -1.64
N LEU A 150 -4.51 -4.52 -1.24
CA LEU A 150 -3.11 -4.48 -1.64
C LEU A 150 -2.31 -5.20 -0.57
N MET A 151 -1.72 -6.34 -0.89
CA MET A 151 -0.79 -7.07 -0.02
C MET A 151 0.61 -6.54 -0.30
N ASP A 152 1.15 -5.72 0.60
CA ASP A 152 2.51 -5.22 0.42
C ASP A 152 3.55 -6.34 0.56
N HIS A 153 4.77 -6.09 0.11
CA HIS A 153 5.94 -6.99 0.21
C HIS A 153 5.77 -8.40 -0.36
N MET A 154 4.63 -8.76 -0.99
CA MET A 154 4.39 -10.11 -1.53
C MET A 154 4.71 -11.25 -0.55
N GLY A 155 4.44 -11.05 0.76
CA GLY A 155 4.76 -12.02 1.81
C GLY A 155 6.24 -12.05 2.20
N TYR A 156 7.04 -11.06 1.77
CA TYR A 156 8.50 -11.11 1.84
C TYR A 156 9.06 -12.35 1.12
N ARG A 157 10.35 -12.59 1.29
CA ARG A 157 11.11 -13.67 0.69
C ARG A 157 10.52 -15.06 1.04
N GLU A 158 10.20 -15.25 2.30
CA GLU A 158 9.81 -16.54 2.86
C GLU A 158 8.41 -16.99 2.46
N TRP A 159 7.48 -16.06 2.22
CA TRP A 159 6.05 -16.34 2.04
C TRP A 159 5.51 -15.94 0.66
N THR A 160 6.40 -15.72 -0.33
CA THR A 160 6.00 -15.32 -1.69
C THR A 160 5.09 -16.36 -2.34
N SER A 161 5.34 -17.66 -2.12
CA SER A 161 4.49 -18.73 -2.66
C SER A 161 3.07 -18.65 -2.12
N ASP A 162 2.93 -18.43 -0.81
CA ASP A 162 1.63 -18.30 -0.16
C ASP A 162 0.92 -17.01 -0.60
N ALA A 163 1.66 -15.90 -0.81
CA ALA A 163 1.10 -14.65 -1.31
C ALA A 163 0.54 -14.82 -2.73
N ILE A 164 1.23 -15.53 -3.60
CA ILE A 164 0.77 -15.83 -4.98
C ILE A 164 -0.47 -16.73 -4.94
N GLU A 165 -0.48 -17.78 -4.11
CA GLU A 165 -1.64 -18.65 -3.94
C GLU A 165 -2.85 -17.87 -3.43
N VAL A 166 -2.67 -17.05 -2.40
CA VAL A 166 -3.72 -16.17 -1.85
C VAL A 166 -4.27 -15.23 -2.92
N ALA A 167 -3.41 -14.60 -3.72
CA ALA A 167 -3.86 -13.70 -4.78
C ALA A 167 -4.58 -14.45 -5.91
N ARG A 168 -4.19 -15.69 -6.20
CA ARG A 168 -4.88 -16.55 -7.17
C ARG A 168 -6.31 -16.89 -6.72
N ASP A 169 -6.46 -17.24 -5.44
CA ASP A 169 -7.74 -17.66 -4.86
C ASP A 169 -8.68 -16.49 -4.54
N ASN A 170 -8.16 -15.26 -4.43
CA ASN A 170 -8.92 -14.09 -4.04
C ASN A 170 -8.75 -12.98 -5.11
N PRO A 171 -9.70 -12.83 -6.05
CA PRO A 171 -9.61 -11.86 -7.14
C PRO A 171 -9.47 -10.39 -6.70
N ASN A 172 -9.84 -10.07 -5.48
CA ASN A 172 -9.73 -8.74 -4.88
C ASN A 172 -8.37 -8.46 -4.23
N VAL A 173 -7.42 -9.43 -4.22
CA VAL A 173 -6.06 -9.25 -3.66
C VAL A 173 -5.07 -8.95 -4.77
N TYR A 174 -4.29 -7.91 -4.63
CA TYR A 174 -3.17 -7.49 -5.49
C TYR A 174 -1.86 -7.55 -4.72
N LEU A 175 -0.78 -7.88 -5.41
CA LEU A 175 0.55 -8.02 -4.80
C LEU A 175 1.41 -6.79 -5.05
N GLY A 176 1.94 -6.21 -3.98
CA GLY A 176 2.79 -5.02 -4.01
C GLY A 176 4.28 -5.35 -4.12
N THR A 177 4.99 -4.63 -5.00
CA THR A 177 6.40 -4.91 -5.34
C THR A 177 7.42 -4.29 -4.38
N THR A 178 7.03 -3.83 -3.21
CA THR A 178 7.90 -3.06 -2.29
C THR A 178 9.21 -3.74 -1.88
N ILE A 179 9.38 -5.02 -2.17
CA ILE A 179 10.64 -5.75 -2.00
C ILE A 179 11.41 -5.97 -3.31
N ALA A 180 10.95 -5.42 -4.44
CA ALA A 180 11.54 -5.68 -5.75
C ALA A 180 13.02 -5.32 -5.84
N ALA A 181 13.47 -4.29 -5.11
CA ALA A 181 14.88 -3.90 -5.08
C ALA A 181 15.80 -4.96 -4.46
N VAL A 182 15.27 -5.82 -3.56
CA VAL A 182 16.06 -6.87 -2.89
C VAL A 182 15.74 -8.28 -3.38
N GLU A 183 14.52 -8.49 -3.90
CA GLU A 183 14.05 -9.78 -4.43
C GLU A 183 13.33 -9.60 -5.78
N PRO A 184 14.05 -9.15 -6.83
CA PRO A 184 13.41 -8.83 -8.10
C PRO A 184 12.72 -10.02 -8.77
N VAL A 185 13.23 -11.24 -8.61
CA VAL A 185 12.65 -12.46 -9.20
C VAL A 185 11.22 -12.77 -8.71
N THR A 186 10.80 -12.21 -7.57
CA THR A 186 9.44 -12.37 -7.05
C THR A 186 8.42 -11.67 -7.93
N VAL A 187 8.77 -10.53 -8.51
CA VAL A 187 7.89 -9.76 -9.41
C VAL A 187 7.64 -10.54 -10.71
N GLU A 188 8.70 -11.02 -11.36
CA GLU A 188 8.57 -11.84 -12.58
C GLU A 188 7.71 -13.08 -12.32
N ARG A 189 7.97 -13.76 -11.21
CA ARG A 189 7.20 -14.93 -10.81
C ARG A 189 5.72 -14.60 -10.60
N ALA A 190 5.40 -13.51 -9.87
CA ALA A 190 4.02 -13.09 -9.64
C ALA A 190 3.30 -12.74 -10.95
N VAL A 191 3.96 -12.01 -11.85
CA VAL A 191 3.43 -11.69 -13.18
C VAL A 191 3.16 -12.95 -13.99
N ARG A 192 4.09 -13.89 -14.01
CA ARG A 192 3.93 -15.15 -14.76
C ARG A 192 2.79 -16.02 -14.24
N GLU A 193 2.62 -16.09 -12.91
CA GLU A 193 1.65 -16.99 -12.27
C GLU A 193 0.24 -16.41 -12.10
N LEU A 194 0.11 -15.07 -12.01
CA LEU A 194 -1.17 -14.38 -11.76
C LEU A 194 -1.65 -13.52 -12.94
N GLY A 195 -0.75 -13.13 -13.83
CA GLY A 195 -0.98 -12.08 -14.81
C GLY A 195 -0.51 -10.70 -14.31
N PRO A 196 -0.10 -9.81 -15.22
CA PRO A 196 0.44 -8.49 -14.89
C PRO A 196 -0.58 -7.58 -14.19
N GLU A 197 -1.89 -7.79 -14.42
CA GLU A 197 -2.97 -6.97 -13.84
C GLU A 197 -3.11 -7.10 -12.32
N ARG A 198 -2.39 -8.05 -11.72
CA ARG A 198 -2.48 -8.38 -10.29
C ARG A 198 -1.28 -7.90 -9.48
N VAL A 199 -0.32 -7.24 -10.14
CA VAL A 199 0.92 -6.75 -9.52
C VAL A 199 0.95 -5.24 -9.56
N VAL A 200 1.29 -4.61 -8.44
CA VAL A 200 1.25 -3.15 -8.25
C VAL A 200 2.60 -2.67 -7.72
N TYR A 201 3.16 -1.66 -8.37
CA TYR A 201 4.44 -1.06 -7.99
C TYR A 201 4.34 -0.29 -6.67
N GLY A 202 5.31 -0.49 -5.80
CA GLY A 202 5.57 0.30 -4.61
C GLY A 202 7.06 0.34 -4.28
N SER A 203 7.56 1.52 -3.89
CA SER A 203 8.97 1.71 -3.56
C SER A 203 9.31 1.30 -2.12
N ASN A 204 8.39 1.52 -1.19
CA ASN A 204 8.66 1.49 0.26
C ASN A 204 9.60 2.63 0.70
N TRP A 205 9.54 3.81 0.00
CA TRP A 205 10.30 4.98 0.39
C TRP A 205 9.99 5.39 1.85
N PRO A 206 10.95 5.80 2.69
CA PRO A 206 12.36 6.07 2.41
C PRO A 206 13.32 4.87 2.57
N ASN A 207 12.80 3.66 2.80
CA ASN A 207 13.65 2.48 3.00
C ASN A 207 14.37 2.05 1.72
N VAL A 208 13.75 2.33 0.56
CA VAL A 208 14.31 2.08 -0.77
C VAL A 208 14.09 3.33 -1.64
N PHE A 209 15.06 3.70 -2.45
CA PHE A 209 14.90 4.74 -3.45
C PHE A 209 14.07 4.24 -4.63
N SER A 210 13.13 5.06 -5.11
CA SER A 210 12.18 4.67 -6.15
C SER A 210 12.84 4.31 -7.48
N ASP A 211 13.96 4.97 -7.84
CA ASP A 211 14.72 4.66 -9.04
C ASP A 211 15.32 3.23 -8.99
N LEU A 212 15.82 2.79 -7.83
CA LEU A 212 16.31 1.43 -7.63
C LEU A 212 15.18 0.40 -7.74
N ALA A 213 14.01 0.69 -7.16
CA ALA A 213 12.86 -0.20 -7.22
C ALA A 213 12.30 -0.30 -8.65
N VAL A 214 12.20 0.81 -9.38
CA VAL A 214 11.77 0.84 -10.79
C VAL A 214 12.78 0.09 -11.67
N GLU A 215 14.08 0.35 -11.50
CA GLU A 215 15.13 -0.32 -12.26
C GLU A 215 15.13 -1.84 -12.02
N ALA A 216 14.88 -2.28 -10.78
CA ALA A 216 14.75 -3.71 -10.46
C ALA A 216 13.61 -4.37 -11.24
N ILE A 217 12.47 -3.68 -11.44
CA ILE A 217 11.35 -4.17 -12.24
C ILE A 217 11.74 -4.18 -13.73
N ARG A 218 12.30 -3.10 -14.26
CA ARG A 218 12.73 -3.00 -15.69
C ARG A 218 13.73 -4.07 -16.09
N ARG A 219 14.65 -4.42 -15.19
CA ARG A 219 15.63 -5.50 -15.41
C ARG A 219 15.03 -6.88 -15.56
N GLN A 220 13.77 -7.09 -15.13
CA GLN A 220 13.06 -8.33 -15.38
C GLN A 220 12.68 -8.52 -16.86
N ARG A 221 12.73 -7.45 -17.68
CA ARG A 221 12.39 -7.47 -19.12
C ARG A 221 11.02 -8.06 -19.40
N LEU A 222 10.03 -7.67 -18.63
CA LEU A 222 8.65 -8.17 -18.71
C LEU A 222 7.93 -7.70 -19.98
N GLY A 223 8.49 -6.74 -20.72
CA GLY A 223 7.88 -6.09 -21.87
C GLY A 223 7.13 -4.80 -21.48
N SER A 224 7.09 -3.84 -22.41
CA SER A 224 6.63 -2.47 -22.12
C SER A 224 5.17 -2.39 -21.65
N GLU A 225 4.29 -3.22 -22.18
CA GLU A 225 2.87 -3.24 -21.77
C GLU A 225 2.72 -3.73 -20.33
N VAL A 226 3.44 -4.79 -19.97
CA VAL A 226 3.47 -5.35 -18.61
C VAL A 226 4.07 -4.34 -17.62
N GLU A 227 5.19 -3.70 -17.98
CA GLU A 227 5.82 -2.67 -17.17
C GLU A 227 4.88 -1.50 -16.91
N GLN A 228 4.16 -1.01 -17.92
CA GLN A 228 3.18 0.07 -17.77
C GLN A 228 2.03 -0.31 -16.80
N LEU A 229 1.55 -1.54 -16.88
CA LEU A 229 0.52 -2.03 -15.95
C LEU A 229 1.06 -2.07 -14.51
N VAL A 230 2.21 -2.68 -14.31
CA VAL A 230 2.83 -2.85 -12.98
C VAL A 230 3.23 -1.49 -12.39
N LEU A 231 3.89 -0.61 -13.16
CA LEU A 231 4.43 0.67 -12.68
C LEU A 231 3.35 1.74 -12.43
N GLY A 232 2.06 1.45 -12.71
CA GLY A 232 1.02 2.42 -12.35
C GLY A 232 -0.36 2.14 -12.93
N GLY A 233 -0.48 1.54 -14.11
CA GLY A 233 -1.76 1.30 -14.75
C GLY A 233 -2.75 0.53 -13.85
N ASN A 234 -2.26 -0.46 -13.12
CA ASN A 234 -3.09 -1.22 -12.18
C ASN A 234 -3.56 -0.36 -10.99
N LEU A 235 -2.65 0.39 -10.39
CA LEU A 235 -3.00 1.27 -9.26
C LEU A 235 -3.95 2.38 -9.69
N ALA A 236 -3.71 2.98 -10.87
CA ALA A 236 -4.61 3.99 -11.45
C ALA A 236 -6.03 3.42 -11.62
N ARG A 237 -6.16 2.21 -12.16
CA ARG A 237 -7.46 1.52 -12.30
C ARG A 237 -8.11 1.25 -10.94
N ILE A 238 -7.35 0.73 -9.97
CA ILE A 238 -7.83 0.46 -8.59
C ILE A 238 -8.33 1.75 -7.94
N LEU A 239 -7.62 2.86 -8.13
CA LEU A 239 -7.98 4.14 -7.54
C LEU A 239 -8.92 4.98 -8.43
N GLY A 240 -9.32 4.52 -9.64
CA GLY A 240 -10.16 5.27 -10.57
C GLY A 240 -9.53 6.59 -11.03
N MET A 241 -8.24 6.57 -11.32
CA MET A 241 -7.42 7.71 -11.75
C MET A 241 -6.99 7.55 -13.23
N ASN A 242 -7.87 7.09 -14.10
CA ASN A 242 -7.61 6.88 -15.52
C ASN A 242 -7.65 8.18 -16.32
#